data_3843fb2645d5512815f0587a7a8f945e
#
_entry.id   3843fb2645d5512815f0587a7a8f945e
#
_cell.length_a   1.000
_cell.length_b   1.000
_cell.length_c   1.000
_cell.angle_alpha   90.00
_cell.angle_beta   90.00
_cell.angle_gamma   90.00
#
_symmetry.space_group_name_H-M   'P 1'
#
loop_
_entity.id
_entity.type
_entity.pdbx_description
1 polymer ?
#
loop_
_entity_poly.entity_id
_entity_poly.type
_entity_poly.pdbx_seq_one_letter_code
_entity_poly.pdbx_strand_id
1 'polypeptide(L)'
;IASSDKELKDSYYEVKGTTMNVPYTDKNPTTVKEMKNNITVADTATVSVLNGGTELADKDAVAAGMTLRITAEDGTTNDYTIGQKNTYNWALDYAGPQQGNVWFGQKKAASGEWTEIKEYDSQYPNWMVNTYYGPGIDEQSHSAKPTEATHGLLSAPPSTGISTAMAYRVPKDGIVSFHVKDDEPYLRQNGNSGGTVTLKLLVNDEEKQSVILEQSKVQAKDWKAFDKIEVKRGDYMR
;
A
#
# COMPACT_ATOMS: atom_id res chain seq x y z
N ILE A 1 -17.49 -2.16 -35.35
CA ILE A 1 -17.67 -3.03 -34.14
C ILE A 1 -16.42 -3.07 -33.27
N ALA A 2 -15.25 -2.71 -33.74
CA ALA A 2 -13.98 -3.01 -33.08
C ALA A 2 -13.43 -1.95 -32.12
N SER A 3 -14.09 -0.80 -31.91
CA SER A 3 -13.46 0.29 -31.13
C SER A 3 -13.47 0.08 -29.62
N SER A 4 -14.34 -0.78 -29.08
CA SER A 4 -14.43 -1.03 -27.63
C SER A 4 -13.51 -2.14 -27.12
N ASP A 5 -13.02 -3.01 -27.99
CA ASP A 5 -12.27 -4.20 -27.59
C ASP A 5 -10.81 -3.90 -27.19
N LYS A 6 -10.32 -2.72 -27.50
CA LYS A 6 -8.99 -2.23 -27.11
C LYS A 6 -9.01 -1.33 -25.85
N GLU A 7 -10.15 -1.18 -25.22
CA GLU A 7 -10.28 -0.34 -24.04
C GLU A 7 -10.06 -1.14 -22.75
N LEU A 8 -9.51 -0.46 -21.75
CA LEU A 8 -9.43 -0.97 -20.40
C LEU A 8 -10.84 -1.01 -19.81
N LYS A 9 -11.32 -2.20 -19.41
CA LYS A 9 -12.64 -2.38 -18.80
C LYS A 9 -12.62 -2.12 -17.31
N ASP A 10 -11.53 -2.51 -16.62
CA ASP A 10 -11.33 -2.30 -15.20
C ASP A 10 -9.84 -2.30 -14.87
N SER A 11 -9.45 -1.67 -13.78
CA SER A 11 -8.08 -1.61 -13.30
C SER A 11 -8.03 -1.47 -11.79
N TYR A 12 -7.14 -2.23 -11.16
CA TYR A 12 -6.73 -1.97 -9.78
C TYR A 12 -5.95 -0.66 -9.64
N TYR A 13 -5.26 -0.26 -10.70
CA TYR A 13 -4.44 0.96 -10.73
C TYR A 13 -5.29 2.18 -11.06
N GLU A 14 -4.93 3.32 -10.50
CA GLU A 14 -5.56 4.60 -10.83
C GLU A 14 -5.28 4.97 -12.29
N VAL A 15 -6.34 5.20 -13.06
CA VAL A 15 -6.25 5.65 -14.46
C VAL A 15 -6.81 7.06 -14.59
N LYS A 16 -5.99 7.97 -15.12
CA LYS A 16 -6.38 9.35 -15.43
C LYS A 16 -6.13 9.62 -16.92
N GLY A 17 -7.21 9.66 -17.70
CA GLY A 17 -7.12 9.75 -19.15
C GLY A 17 -6.36 8.56 -19.73
N THR A 18 -5.24 8.79 -20.37
CA THR A 18 -4.34 7.76 -20.91
C THR A 18 -3.13 7.45 -20.02
N THR A 19 -3.15 7.86 -18.76
CA THR A 19 -2.08 7.56 -17.81
C THR A 19 -2.58 6.59 -16.76
N MET A 20 -1.87 5.47 -16.59
CA MET A 20 -2.09 4.48 -15.54
C MET A 20 -0.99 4.61 -14.48
N ASN A 21 -1.35 4.99 -13.27
CA ASN A 21 -0.40 5.19 -12.18
C ASN A 21 -0.19 3.89 -11.39
N VAL A 22 1.03 3.37 -11.42
CA VAL A 22 1.38 2.13 -10.71
C VAL A 22 2.29 2.41 -9.53
N PRO A 23 2.18 1.65 -8.42
CA PRO A 23 3.17 1.70 -7.37
C PRO A 23 4.48 1.11 -7.89
N TYR A 24 5.58 1.78 -7.59
CA TYR A 24 6.90 1.35 -8.03
C TYR A 24 7.92 1.54 -6.92
N THR A 25 8.64 0.48 -6.61
CA THR A 25 9.78 0.52 -5.69
C THR A 25 10.92 -0.36 -6.20
N ASP A 26 12.11 -0.20 -5.62
CA ASP A 26 13.27 -1.04 -5.87
C ASP A 26 13.23 -2.39 -5.12
N LYS A 27 12.34 -2.55 -4.15
CA LYS A 27 12.24 -3.76 -3.33
C LYS A 27 11.24 -4.78 -3.88
N ASN A 28 10.01 -4.34 -4.06
CA ASN A 28 8.93 -5.15 -4.65
C ASN A 28 8.30 -4.37 -5.82
N PRO A 29 9.00 -4.24 -6.95
CA PRO A 29 8.45 -3.51 -8.08
C PRO A 29 7.25 -4.26 -8.66
N THR A 30 6.27 -3.52 -9.17
CA THR A 30 5.21 -4.10 -9.97
C THR A 30 5.82 -4.76 -11.20
N THR A 31 5.53 -6.03 -11.43
CA THR A 31 5.96 -6.76 -12.62
C THR A 31 4.93 -6.68 -13.74
N VAL A 32 5.34 -6.97 -14.97
CA VAL A 32 4.42 -7.07 -16.12
C VAL A 32 3.29 -8.07 -15.84
N LYS A 33 3.63 -9.24 -15.28
CA LYS A 33 2.64 -10.26 -14.88
C LYS A 33 1.63 -9.74 -13.85
N GLU A 34 2.13 -9.05 -12.82
CA GLU A 34 1.28 -8.46 -11.79
C GLU A 34 0.36 -7.39 -12.40
N MET A 35 0.90 -6.55 -13.28
CA MET A 35 0.10 -5.54 -13.97
C MET A 35 -1.01 -6.17 -14.81
N LYS A 36 -0.70 -7.19 -15.62
CA LYS A 36 -1.69 -7.92 -16.44
C LYS A 36 -2.79 -8.56 -15.57
N ASN A 37 -2.44 -9.09 -14.40
CA ASN A 37 -3.39 -9.71 -13.48
C ASN A 37 -4.32 -8.71 -12.76
N ASN A 38 -3.93 -7.46 -12.71
CA ASN A 38 -4.64 -6.40 -12.01
C ASN A 38 -5.41 -5.44 -12.94
N ILE A 39 -5.57 -5.82 -14.19
CA ILE A 39 -6.40 -5.11 -15.17
C ILE A 39 -7.35 -6.07 -15.87
N THR A 40 -8.44 -5.56 -16.38
CA THR A 40 -9.42 -6.31 -17.18
C THR A 40 -9.56 -5.64 -18.54
N VAL A 41 -9.42 -6.43 -19.59
CA VAL A 41 -9.63 -6.05 -20.98
C VAL A 41 -10.67 -6.98 -21.62
N ALA A 42 -10.99 -6.79 -22.90
CA ALA A 42 -11.83 -7.75 -23.63
C ALA A 42 -11.16 -9.11 -23.74
N ASP A 43 -11.93 -10.20 -23.73
CA ASP A 43 -11.41 -11.58 -23.77
C ASP A 43 -10.57 -11.88 -25.02
N THR A 44 -10.86 -11.17 -26.13
CA THR A 44 -10.14 -11.28 -27.40
C THR A 44 -8.94 -10.33 -27.51
N ALA A 45 -8.79 -9.39 -26.55
CA ALA A 45 -7.69 -8.44 -26.56
C ALA A 45 -6.43 -9.03 -25.93
N THR A 46 -5.29 -8.58 -26.41
CA THR A 46 -3.97 -8.90 -25.81
C THR A 46 -3.38 -7.67 -25.14
N VAL A 47 -2.56 -7.92 -24.12
CA VAL A 47 -1.90 -6.87 -23.32
C VAL A 47 -0.40 -7.06 -23.38
N SER A 48 0.31 -6.00 -23.74
CA SER A 48 1.78 -5.95 -23.67
C SER A 48 2.26 -4.69 -22.94
N VAL A 49 3.44 -4.77 -22.33
CA VAL A 49 4.14 -3.61 -21.75
C VAL A 49 5.40 -3.37 -22.55
N LEU A 50 5.59 -2.12 -22.98
CA LEU A 50 6.68 -1.73 -23.85
C LEU A 50 7.60 -0.73 -23.13
N ASN A 51 8.91 -0.92 -23.28
CA ASN A 51 9.93 0.04 -22.90
C ASN A 51 10.66 0.52 -24.15
N GLY A 52 10.46 1.79 -24.55
CA GLY A 52 11.04 2.33 -25.75
C GLY A 52 10.66 1.55 -27.03
N GLY A 53 9.44 0.96 -27.06
CA GLY A 53 8.95 0.14 -28.18
C GLY A 53 9.32 -1.35 -28.10
N THR A 54 10.16 -1.77 -27.16
CA THR A 54 10.51 -3.18 -26.94
C THR A 54 9.55 -3.80 -25.91
N GLU A 55 8.94 -4.92 -26.26
CA GLU A 55 8.06 -5.65 -25.34
C GLU A 55 8.84 -6.30 -24.21
N LEU A 56 8.32 -6.15 -22.99
CA LEU A 56 8.89 -6.71 -21.78
C LEU A 56 8.32 -8.09 -21.47
N ALA A 57 9.13 -8.94 -20.85
CA ALA A 57 8.71 -10.23 -20.34
C ALA A 57 7.89 -10.10 -19.03
N ASP A 58 7.08 -11.09 -18.71
CA ASP A 58 6.21 -11.10 -17.53
C ASP A 58 6.95 -10.87 -16.19
N LYS A 59 8.21 -11.26 -16.10
CA LYS A 59 9.06 -11.08 -14.90
C LYS A 59 9.66 -9.70 -14.76
N ASP A 60 9.65 -8.90 -15.83
CA ASP A 60 10.32 -7.61 -15.85
C ASP A 60 9.53 -6.59 -15.03
N ALA A 61 10.25 -5.66 -14.41
CA ALA A 61 9.67 -4.60 -13.62
C ALA A 61 9.07 -3.51 -14.51
N VAL A 62 7.90 -3.02 -14.13
CA VAL A 62 7.23 -1.90 -14.78
C VAL A 62 7.69 -0.60 -14.14
N ALA A 63 7.94 0.42 -14.93
CA ALA A 63 8.38 1.74 -14.47
C ALA A 63 7.64 2.89 -15.20
N ALA A 64 7.65 4.06 -14.59
CA ALA A 64 7.11 5.26 -15.20
C ALA A 64 7.80 5.57 -16.54
N GLY A 65 7.03 6.03 -17.51
CA GLY A 65 7.48 6.30 -18.88
C GLY A 65 7.34 5.11 -19.84
N MET A 66 7.08 3.91 -19.33
CA MET A 66 6.72 2.75 -20.17
C MET A 66 5.31 2.86 -20.72
N THR A 67 4.96 2.00 -21.66
CA THR A 67 3.65 1.96 -22.30
C THR A 67 2.96 0.63 -22.04
N LEU A 68 1.74 0.67 -21.51
CA LEU A 68 0.82 -0.44 -21.56
C LEU A 68 0.04 -0.37 -22.87
N ARG A 69 0.13 -1.40 -23.70
CA ARG A 69 -0.61 -1.51 -24.97
C ARG A 69 -1.68 -2.57 -24.87
N ILE A 70 -2.90 -2.22 -25.23
CA ILE A 70 -4.00 -3.14 -25.44
C ILE A 70 -4.23 -3.26 -26.93
N THR A 71 -4.20 -4.47 -27.46
CA THR A 71 -4.40 -4.78 -28.87
C THR A 71 -5.68 -5.59 -29.02
N ALA A 72 -6.66 -5.07 -29.75
CA ALA A 72 -7.89 -5.78 -30.10
C ALA A 72 -7.63 -6.88 -31.14
N GLU A 73 -8.58 -7.78 -31.32
CA GLU A 73 -8.50 -8.90 -32.27
C GLU A 73 -8.26 -8.43 -33.72
N ASP A 74 -8.77 -7.26 -34.11
CA ASP A 74 -8.57 -6.67 -35.42
C ASP A 74 -7.20 -6.00 -35.61
N GLY A 75 -6.33 -6.06 -34.59
CA GLY A 75 -5.00 -5.48 -34.61
C GLY A 75 -4.96 -3.98 -34.27
N THR A 76 -6.10 -3.33 -34.02
CA THR A 76 -6.09 -1.94 -33.51
C THR A 76 -5.59 -1.86 -32.09
N THR A 77 -4.90 -0.79 -31.74
CA THR A 77 -4.26 -0.64 -30.41
C THR A 77 -4.76 0.58 -29.66
N ASN A 78 -4.67 0.50 -28.34
CA ASN A 78 -4.80 1.64 -27.44
C ASN A 78 -3.64 1.62 -26.43
N ASP A 79 -2.97 2.75 -26.28
CA ASP A 79 -1.77 2.88 -25.45
C ASP A 79 -2.06 3.74 -24.22
N TYR A 80 -1.63 3.23 -23.06
CA TYR A 80 -1.62 3.97 -21.81
C TYR A 80 -0.17 4.21 -21.39
N THR A 81 0.16 5.46 -21.06
CA THR A 81 1.45 5.78 -20.45
C THR A 81 1.45 5.33 -19.01
N ILE A 82 2.45 4.57 -18.61
CA ILE A 82 2.63 4.18 -17.21
C ILE A 82 3.21 5.36 -16.46
N GLY A 83 2.46 5.83 -15.47
CA GLY A 83 2.84 6.85 -14.52
C GLY A 83 3.23 6.25 -13.17
N GLN A 84 3.83 7.05 -12.31
CA GLN A 84 4.10 6.67 -10.94
C GLN A 84 2.98 7.17 -10.02
N LYS A 85 2.40 6.27 -9.21
CA LYS A 85 1.51 6.62 -8.13
C LYS A 85 2.23 7.50 -7.11
N ASN A 86 1.61 8.59 -6.71
CA ASN A 86 2.17 9.57 -5.76
C ASN A 86 1.40 9.65 -4.44
N THR A 87 0.21 9.05 -4.38
CA THR A 87 -0.62 9.00 -3.18
C THR A 87 -0.87 7.55 -2.82
N TYR A 88 -0.62 7.19 -1.58
CA TYR A 88 -0.72 5.82 -1.09
C TYR A 88 -1.62 5.80 0.15
N ASN A 89 -2.47 4.79 0.23
CA ASN A 89 -3.34 4.56 1.37
C ASN A 89 -3.12 3.15 1.91
N TRP A 90 -2.83 3.01 3.20
CA TRP A 90 -2.54 1.72 3.81
C TRP A 90 -3.62 0.69 3.52
N ALA A 91 -4.89 1.02 3.78
CA ALA A 91 -5.98 0.07 3.63
C ALA A 91 -6.24 -0.30 2.16
N LEU A 92 -6.22 0.68 1.25
CA LEU A 92 -6.48 0.44 -0.18
C LEU A 92 -5.32 -0.26 -0.89
N ASP A 93 -4.09 -0.01 -0.43
CA ASP A 93 -2.86 -0.57 -1.02
C ASP A 93 -2.37 -1.81 -0.27
N TYR A 94 -3.18 -2.35 0.65
CA TYR A 94 -2.82 -3.51 1.45
C TYR A 94 -2.70 -4.77 0.59
N ALA A 95 -1.52 -5.36 0.59
CA ALA A 95 -1.19 -6.47 -0.30
C ALA A 95 -1.51 -7.87 0.28
N GLY A 96 -2.09 -7.92 1.49
CA GLY A 96 -2.39 -9.19 2.14
C GLY A 96 -1.14 -9.94 2.60
N PRO A 97 -1.06 -11.27 2.39
CA PRO A 97 0.04 -12.10 2.91
C PRO A 97 1.40 -11.78 2.30
N GLN A 98 1.42 -11.11 1.16
CA GLN A 98 2.65 -10.61 0.54
C GLN A 98 2.92 -9.20 1.02
N GLN A 99 4.17 -8.90 1.31
CA GLN A 99 4.57 -7.53 1.57
C GLN A 99 4.34 -6.69 0.31
N GLY A 100 3.83 -5.47 0.49
CA GLY A 100 3.44 -4.61 -0.63
C GLY A 100 4.61 -3.98 -1.38
N ASN A 101 4.28 -3.13 -2.35
CA ASN A 101 5.27 -2.36 -3.10
C ASN A 101 5.88 -1.23 -2.24
N VAL A 102 5.04 -0.55 -1.46
CA VAL A 102 5.43 0.58 -0.60
C VAL A 102 5.07 0.35 0.87
N TRP A 103 4.06 -0.48 1.16
CA TRP A 103 3.61 -0.75 2.51
C TRP A 103 4.08 -2.11 3.00
N PHE A 104 4.59 -2.14 4.23
CA PHE A 104 5.15 -3.33 4.87
C PHE A 104 4.66 -3.41 6.31
N GLY A 105 4.29 -4.61 6.75
CA GLY A 105 4.11 -4.91 8.17
C GLY A 105 5.45 -5.20 8.81
N GLN A 106 5.85 -4.43 9.80
CA GLN A 106 7.13 -4.61 10.47
C GLN A 106 6.96 -4.78 11.99
N LYS A 107 7.94 -5.43 12.60
CA LYS A 107 8.08 -5.58 14.06
C LYS A 107 9.50 -5.29 14.52
N LYS A 108 9.61 -4.83 15.77
CA LYS A 108 10.88 -4.54 16.43
C LYS A 108 10.82 -5.01 17.88
N ALA A 109 11.74 -5.86 18.31
CA ALA A 109 11.96 -6.14 19.72
C ALA A 109 12.63 -4.93 20.40
N ALA A 110 12.54 -4.82 21.73
CA ALA A 110 13.04 -3.67 22.48
C ALA A 110 14.51 -3.32 22.19
N SER A 111 15.33 -4.30 21.91
CA SER A 111 16.78 -4.15 21.63
C SER A 111 17.15 -4.54 20.19
N GLY A 112 16.17 -4.66 19.29
CA GLY A 112 16.39 -5.17 17.94
C GLY A 112 16.24 -4.11 16.85
N GLU A 113 16.41 -4.58 15.62
CA GLU A 113 16.14 -3.86 14.39
C GLU A 113 14.69 -4.08 13.94
N TRP A 114 14.18 -3.20 13.07
CA TRP A 114 12.90 -3.41 12.40
C TRP A 114 13.03 -4.55 11.38
N THR A 115 12.16 -5.53 11.49
CA THR A 115 12.10 -6.67 10.58
C THR A 115 10.70 -6.84 10.02
N GLU A 116 10.60 -7.34 8.78
CA GLU A 116 9.30 -7.65 8.20
C GLU A 116 8.65 -8.84 8.90
N ILE A 117 7.34 -8.71 9.13
CA ILE A 117 6.52 -9.79 9.68
C ILE A 117 6.25 -10.78 8.54
N LYS A 118 6.43 -12.06 8.80
CA LYS A 118 6.26 -13.13 7.80
C LYS A 118 5.00 -13.96 8.01
N GLU A 119 4.52 -14.00 9.24
CA GLU A 119 3.33 -14.77 9.59
C GLU A 119 2.08 -13.94 9.27
N TYR A 120 1.07 -14.57 8.69
CA TYR A 120 -0.16 -13.92 8.26
C TYR A 120 -1.37 -14.81 8.56
N ASP A 121 -2.43 -14.20 9.07
CA ASP A 121 -3.72 -14.85 9.23
C ASP A 121 -4.66 -14.43 8.09
N SER A 122 -5.03 -15.38 7.23
CA SER A 122 -5.92 -15.13 6.11
C SER A 122 -7.40 -15.05 6.50
N GLN A 123 -7.75 -15.54 7.67
CA GLN A 123 -9.12 -15.42 8.18
C GLN A 123 -9.40 -14.01 8.67
N TYR A 124 -8.40 -13.38 9.28
CA TYR A 124 -8.43 -12.00 9.71
C TYR A 124 -7.23 -11.31 9.05
N PRO A 125 -7.40 -10.47 8.04
CA PRO A 125 -6.32 -10.04 7.15
C PRO A 125 -5.27 -9.18 7.86
N ASN A 126 -4.49 -9.81 8.71
CA ASN A 126 -3.47 -9.22 9.55
C ASN A 126 -2.17 -10.01 9.52
N TRP A 127 -1.04 -9.33 9.57
CA TRP A 127 0.22 -9.96 9.89
C TRP A 127 0.26 -10.32 11.38
N MET A 128 0.82 -11.48 11.67
CA MET A 128 0.85 -12.04 13.02
C MET A 128 2.21 -11.83 13.68
N VAL A 129 2.17 -11.41 14.93
CA VAL A 129 3.36 -11.35 15.78
C VAL A 129 3.17 -12.33 16.93
N ASN A 130 3.85 -13.45 16.84
CA ASN A 130 3.58 -14.62 17.65
C ASN A 130 2.12 -15.11 17.44
N THR A 131 1.29 -15.08 18.47
CA THR A 131 -0.13 -15.46 18.39
C THR A 131 -1.08 -14.23 18.38
N TYR A 132 -0.53 -13.03 18.22
CA TYR A 132 -1.28 -11.78 18.27
C TYR A 132 -1.34 -11.12 16.92
N TYR A 133 -2.43 -10.42 16.64
CA TYR A 133 -2.55 -9.59 15.45
C TYR A 133 -1.54 -8.44 15.50
N GLY A 134 -0.97 -8.14 14.35
CA GLY A 134 -0.08 -7.01 14.11
C GLY A 134 -0.72 -5.97 13.20
N PRO A 135 0.06 -5.34 12.31
CA PRO A 135 -0.47 -4.44 11.30
C PRO A 135 -1.40 -5.17 10.32
N GLY A 136 -2.48 -4.52 9.92
CA GLY A 136 -3.45 -5.11 8.99
C GLY A 136 -4.55 -4.12 8.62
N ILE A 137 -5.70 -4.65 8.27
CA ILE A 137 -6.90 -3.88 7.97
C ILE A 137 -8.07 -4.36 8.82
N ASP A 138 -8.93 -3.44 9.20
CA ASP A 138 -10.20 -3.74 9.86
C ASP A 138 -11.24 -4.07 8.78
N GLU A 139 -11.26 -5.32 8.36
CA GLU A 139 -12.17 -5.84 7.35
C GLU A 139 -13.16 -6.79 8.02
N GLN A 140 -14.43 -6.45 7.99
CA GLN A 140 -15.49 -7.32 8.52
C GLN A 140 -15.84 -8.46 7.57
N SER A 141 -15.43 -8.37 6.31
CA SER A 141 -15.69 -9.36 5.27
C SER A 141 -14.38 -9.84 4.66
N HIS A 142 -13.94 -11.00 5.05
CA HIS A 142 -12.67 -11.64 4.65
C HIS A 142 -12.50 -11.88 3.16
N SER A 143 -13.49 -11.57 2.35
CA SER A 143 -13.48 -11.80 0.90
C SER A 143 -13.64 -10.52 0.06
N ALA A 144 -13.90 -9.38 0.66
CA ALA A 144 -14.09 -8.13 -0.07
C ALA A 144 -12.75 -7.42 -0.32
N LYS A 145 -12.64 -6.76 -1.47
CA LYS A 145 -11.53 -5.83 -1.69
C LYS A 145 -11.64 -4.65 -0.74
N PRO A 146 -10.53 -4.13 -0.17
CA PRO A 146 -10.56 -2.92 0.62
C PRO A 146 -11.25 -1.77 -0.13
N THR A 147 -12.03 -1.00 0.59
CA THR A 147 -12.71 0.19 0.08
C THR A 147 -12.20 1.43 0.80
N GLU A 148 -12.64 2.60 0.39
CA GLU A 148 -12.30 3.84 1.10
C GLU A 148 -12.83 3.88 2.55
N ALA A 149 -13.82 3.06 2.88
CA ALA A 149 -14.34 2.90 4.24
C ALA A 149 -13.52 1.90 5.10
N THR A 150 -12.59 1.15 4.49
CA THR A 150 -11.74 0.21 5.21
C THR A 150 -10.69 0.96 6.01
N HIS A 151 -10.56 0.61 7.29
CA HIS A 151 -9.59 1.25 8.18
C HIS A 151 -8.30 0.41 8.27
N GLY A 152 -7.18 1.09 8.48
CA GLY A 152 -5.95 0.43 8.90
C GLY A 152 -6.06 -0.01 10.37
N LEU A 153 -5.56 -1.20 10.67
CA LEU A 153 -5.44 -1.74 12.01
C LEU A 153 -3.97 -1.88 12.39
N LEU A 154 -3.60 -1.28 13.51
CA LEU A 154 -2.26 -1.46 14.09
C LEU A 154 -2.41 -2.00 15.49
N SER A 155 -1.85 -3.17 15.71
CA SER A 155 -1.88 -3.84 17.00
C SER A 155 -0.49 -4.34 17.40
N ALA A 156 -0.22 -4.43 18.67
CA ALA A 156 1.02 -4.94 19.21
C ALA A 156 0.73 -5.97 20.33
N PRO A 157 1.55 -7.03 20.44
CA PRO A 157 1.40 -8.01 21.51
C PRO A 157 1.54 -7.34 22.89
N PRO A 158 0.59 -7.54 23.80
CA PRO A 158 0.67 -6.96 25.13
C PRO A 158 1.87 -7.52 25.89
N SER A 159 2.56 -6.67 26.63
CA SER A 159 3.64 -7.04 27.59
C SER A 159 4.84 -7.80 27.00
N THR A 160 5.02 -7.81 25.68
CA THR A 160 6.14 -8.54 25.05
C THR A 160 7.37 -7.67 24.78
N GLY A 161 7.26 -6.35 24.93
CA GLY A 161 8.32 -5.42 24.49
C GLY A 161 8.52 -5.38 22.98
N ILE A 162 7.57 -5.89 22.20
CA ILE A 162 7.59 -5.85 20.74
C ILE A 162 6.74 -4.69 20.26
N SER A 163 7.31 -3.84 19.43
CA SER A 163 6.59 -2.81 18.68
C SER A 163 6.24 -3.33 17.29
N THR A 164 5.10 -2.90 16.77
CA THR A 164 4.67 -3.18 15.39
C THR A 164 4.50 -1.88 14.62
N ALA A 165 4.65 -1.94 13.32
CA ALA A 165 4.51 -0.76 12.46
C ALA A 165 3.84 -1.10 11.13
N MET A 166 3.01 -0.16 10.68
CA MET A 166 2.70 0.07 9.26
C MET A 166 3.88 0.85 8.70
N ALA A 167 4.68 0.26 7.84
CA ALA A 167 5.88 0.87 7.32
C ALA A 167 5.69 1.26 5.85
N TYR A 168 5.77 2.55 5.58
CA TYR A 168 5.80 3.09 4.22
C TYR A 168 7.26 3.22 3.77
N ARG A 169 7.63 2.49 2.72
CA ARG A 169 8.93 2.62 2.10
C ARG A 169 8.88 3.64 0.98
N VAL A 170 9.66 4.69 1.12
CA VAL A 170 9.69 5.81 0.19
C VAL A 170 10.20 5.36 -1.19
N PRO A 171 9.40 5.49 -2.26
CA PRO A 171 9.77 4.97 -3.59
C PRO A 171 10.71 5.87 -4.37
N LYS A 172 10.83 7.14 -4.00
CA LYS A 172 11.70 8.14 -4.66
C LYS A 172 12.03 9.28 -3.70
N ASP A 173 13.11 10.00 -3.98
CA ASP A 173 13.45 11.24 -3.28
C ASP A 173 12.34 12.27 -3.42
N GLY A 174 12.07 13.03 -2.38
CA GLY A 174 11.07 14.07 -2.42
C GLY A 174 10.58 14.53 -1.04
N ILE A 175 9.38 15.06 -1.04
CA ILE A 175 8.68 15.54 0.14
C ILE A 175 7.43 14.69 0.34
N VAL A 176 7.25 14.15 1.53
CA VAL A 176 6.09 13.34 1.90
C VAL A 176 5.28 14.05 2.97
N SER A 177 3.97 14.04 2.81
CA SER A 177 3.01 14.36 3.85
C SER A 177 2.25 13.09 4.21
N PHE A 178 2.09 12.83 5.50
CA PHE A 178 1.35 11.68 6.02
C PHE A 178 0.08 12.18 6.72
N HIS A 179 -1.06 11.71 6.28
CA HIS A 179 -2.36 12.09 6.81
C HIS A 179 -3.16 10.88 7.31
N VAL A 180 -3.91 11.06 8.37
CA VAL A 180 -5.08 10.24 8.63
C VAL A 180 -6.21 10.77 7.76
N LYS A 181 -7.09 9.94 7.24
CA LYS A 181 -8.16 10.35 6.32
C LYS A 181 -9.00 11.51 6.89
N ASP A 182 -9.24 12.55 6.08
CA ASP A 182 -9.79 13.83 6.52
C ASP A 182 -11.26 13.78 6.99
N ASP A 183 -12.06 12.85 6.47
CA ASP A 183 -13.52 12.83 6.69
C ASP A 183 -13.90 12.30 8.08
N GLU A 184 -13.07 11.41 8.61
CA GLU A 184 -13.18 10.89 9.97
C GLU A 184 -11.79 10.72 10.58
N PRO A 185 -11.09 11.83 10.87
CA PRO A 185 -9.74 11.78 11.37
C PRO A 185 -9.74 11.29 12.80
N TYR A 186 -9.76 9.98 13.02
CA TYR A 186 -9.61 9.47 14.36
C TYR A 186 -8.61 8.32 14.44
N LEU A 187 -7.79 8.41 15.47
CA LEU A 187 -7.07 7.30 16.03
C LEU A 187 -7.85 6.82 17.24
N ARG A 188 -8.10 5.55 17.30
CA ARG A 188 -8.87 4.95 18.40
C ARG A 188 -8.11 3.76 18.93
N GLN A 189 -7.92 3.75 20.24
CA GLN A 189 -7.55 2.52 20.91
C GLN A 189 -8.80 1.64 21.00
N ASN A 190 -8.76 0.49 20.33
CA ASN A 190 -9.82 -0.51 20.42
C ASN A 190 -9.36 -1.62 21.36
N GLY A 191 -10.14 -1.90 22.40
CA GLY A 191 -9.85 -2.99 23.35
C GLY A 191 -10.35 -2.70 24.76
N ASN A 192 -10.53 -3.77 25.53
CA ASN A 192 -11.11 -3.73 26.88
C ASN A 192 -10.06 -3.80 28.00
N SER A 193 -8.78 -3.71 27.68
CA SER A 193 -7.69 -4.05 28.62
C SER A 193 -7.14 -2.90 29.46
N GLY A 194 -7.82 -1.77 29.51
CA GLY A 194 -7.53 -0.70 30.53
C GLY A 194 -6.12 -0.09 30.48
N GLY A 195 -5.38 -0.22 29.38
CA GLY A 195 -4.04 0.32 29.23
C GLY A 195 -3.97 1.55 28.33
N THR A 196 -2.81 2.21 28.34
CA THR A 196 -2.47 3.24 27.36
C THR A 196 -1.62 2.65 26.24
N VAL A 197 -1.84 3.13 25.01
CA VAL A 197 -1.01 2.80 23.84
C VAL A 197 -0.30 4.06 23.39
N THR A 198 1.00 3.99 23.17
CA THR A 198 1.75 5.08 22.54
C THR A 198 1.87 4.78 21.06
N LEU A 199 1.27 5.64 20.24
CA LEU A 199 1.47 5.63 18.80
C LEU A 199 2.57 6.61 18.44
N LYS A 200 3.51 6.17 17.63
CA LYS A 200 4.67 6.98 17.21
C LYS A 200 4.72 7.05 15.68
N LEU A 201 5.20 8.18 15.18
CA LEU A 201 5.66 8.27 13.80
C LEU A 201 7.17 8.42 13.78
N LEU A 202 7.80 7.52 13.05
CA LEU A 202 9.25 7.48 12.89
C LEU A 202 9.60 7.72 11.41
N VAL A 203 10.69 8.43 11.15
CA VAL A 203 11.38 8.42 9.86
C VAL A 203 12.69 7.66 10.08
N ASN A 204 12.82 6.52 9.41
CA ASN A 204 13.79 5.49 9.76
C ASN A 204 13.63 5.09 11.24
N ASP A 205 14.54 5.41 12.12
CA ASP A 205 14.43 5.16 13.56
C ASP A 205 14.28 6.46 14.39
N GLU A 206 14.23 7.61 13.75
CA GLU A 206 14.05 8.89 14.40
C GLU A 206 12.57 9.17 14.67
N GLU A 207 12.22 9.32 15.96
CA GLU A 207 10.87 9.71 16.36
C GLU A 207 10.59 11.16 15.95
N LYS A 208 9.56 11.37 15.16
CA LYS A 208 9.12 12.70 14.74
C LYS A 208 7.92 13.18 15.54
N GLN A 209 7.06 12.26 15.94
CA GLN A 209 5.88 12.56 16.77
C GLN A 209 5.45 11.33 17.55
N SER A 210 4.79 11.57 18.67
CA SER A 210 4.07 10.53 19.41
C SER A 210 2.78 11.06 20.02
N VAL A 211 1.84 10.15 20.22
CA VAL A 211 0.58 10.41 20.92
C VAL A 211 0.24 9.24 21.82
N ILE A 212 -0.27 9.55 23.02
CA ILE A 212 -0.79 8.54 23.93
C ILE A 212 -2.28 8.41 23.70
N LEU A 213 -2.72 7.21 23.34
CA LEU A 213 -4.11 6.87 23.16
C LEU A 213 -4.66 6.26 24.45
N GLU A 214 -5.67 6.88 25.03
CA GLU A 214 -6.39 6.34 26.16
C GLU A 214 -7.57 5.48 25.69
N GLN A 215 -7.88 4.45 26.47
CA GLN A 215 -8.97 3.54 26.15
C GLN A 215 -10.30 4.30 25.95
N SER A 216 -11.04 3.89 24.93
CA SER A 216 -12.38 4.38 24.58
C SER A 216 -12.46 5.88 24.21
N LYS A 217 -11.36 6.59 24.13
CA LYS A 217 -11.36 7.97 23.69
C LYS A 217 -10.96 8.04 22.22
N VAL A 218 -11.78 8.69 21.44
CA VAL A 218 -11.41 9.12 20.08
C VAL A 218 -10.41 10.26 20.25
N GLN A 219 -9.21 10.02 19.79
CA GLN A 219 -8.14 11.01 19.81
C GLN A 219 -7.78 11.29 18.38
N ALA A 220 -7.69 12.45 17.95
CA ALA A 220 -6.95 12.76 16.78
C ALA A 220 -7.33 14.00 16.03
N LYS A 221 -8.18 14.83 16.58
CA LYS A 221 -8.25 16.22 16.06
C LYS A 221 -6.91 16.93 16.17
N ASP A 222 -6.00 16.41 16.99
CA ASP A 222 -4.70 16.99 17.28
C ASP A 222 -3.52 16.21 16.69
N TRP A 223 -3.75 15.06 16.02
CA TRP A 223 -2.74 14.40 15.21
C TRP A 223 -2.52 15.23 13.95
N LYS A 224 -1.70 16.24 14.12
CA LYS A 224 -1.29 17.03 12.96
C LYS A 224 -0.52 16.14 12.03
N ALA A 225 -1.02 16.04 10.81
CA ALA A 225 -0.32 15.38 9.75
C ALA A 225 1.15 15.81 9.72
N PHE A 226 2.02 14.85 9.47
CA PHE A 226 3.37 15.19 9.09
C PHE A 226 3.32 15.81 7.73
N ASP A 227 3.57 17.08 7.73
CA ASP A 227 3.52 17.86 6.51
C ASP A 227 4.93 18.20 6.06
N LYS A 228 5.23 17.92 4.79
CA LYS A 228 6.48 18.31 4.12
C LYS A 228 7.76 17.75 4.73
N ILE A 229 7.79 16.47 4.99
CA ILE A 229 9.02 15.78 5.42
C ILE A 229 9.89 15.47 4.21
N GLU A 230 11.11 15.96 4.19
CA GLU A 230 12.11 15.56 3.19
C GLU A 230 12.53 14.11 3.44
N VAL A 231 12.47 13.32 2.40
CA VAL A 231 12.79 11.89 2.43
C VAL A 231 13.59 11.49 1.21
N LYS A 232 14.31 10.39 1.35
CA LYS A 232 15.06 9.76 0.26
C LYS A 232 14.47 8.41 -0.09
N ARG A 233 14.70 8.00 -1.33
CA ARG A 233 14.34 6.66 -1.78
C ARG A 233 14.91 5.62 -0.85
N GLY A 234 14.04 4.72 -0.39
CA GLY A 234 14.39 3.66 0.53
C GLY A 234 14.24 4.00 2.01
N ASP A 235 13.99 5.25 2.38
CA ASP A 235 13.62 5.60 3.76
C ASP A 235 12.33 4.88 4.16
N TYR A 236 12.20 4.60 5.44
CA TYR A 236 10.97 4.08 6.02
C TYR A 236 10.30 5.13 6.91
N MET A 237 9.03 5.41 6.62
CA MET A 237 8.12 6.09 7.55
C MET A 237 7.28 5.01 8.26
N ARG A 238 7.31 4.99 9.58
CA ARG A 238 6.65 3.96 10.42
C ARG A 238 5.71 4.56 11.44
#